data_f936e3cf42b701ef58aa763fe7f3ad98
#
_entry.id   f936e3cf42b701ef58aa763fe7f3ad98
#
_cell.length_a   1.000
_cell.length_b   1.000
_cell.length_c   1.000
_cell.angle_alpha   90.00
_cell.angle_beta   90.00
_cell.angle_gamma   90.00
#
_symmetry.space_group_name_H-M   'P 1'
#
loop_
_entity.id
_entity.type
_entity.pdbx_description
1 polymer ?
#
loop_
_entity_poly.entity_id
_entity_poly.type
_entity_poly.pdbx_seq_one_letter_code
_entity_poly.pdbx_strand_id
1 'polypeptide(L)'
;DNITASKKIFSIEDAKKLSKKRLPKLVYDFIDGASGDEKLSEINSFALDQIRLEPRVLRNVEKRKLNKNILGFDYDYPFGFAPMGMTNLSWPGADAMLALESAKNNIPTCVSMASTTTLEKMYELSQGHSWLQLYIFQDENFVMELLDRAEKTGYEVAILTVDVPVLSRRTRDDKNGFSYPFKIGPKQFFDFATHPFWSISTLFKGIPKPMNYVTSKSGKGIFKRKESRGKTDWDTLKSCLLYTSDAADE
;
A
#
# COMPACT_ATOMS: atom_id res chain seq x y z
N ASP A 1 18.70 1.37 16.85
CA ASP A 1 18.99 2.54 15.96
C ASP A 1 17.77 3.22 15.35
N ASN A 2 16.54 2.70 15.59
CA ASN A 2 15.31 3.38 15.15
C ASN A 2 15.08 4.72 15.86
N ILE A 3 15.53 4.87 17.09
CA ILE A 3 15.38 6.11 17.88
C ILE A 3 16.20 7.27 17.30
N THR A 4 17.34 6.99 16.68
CA THR A 4 18.23 8.02 16.10
C THR A 4 17.69 8.59 14.79
N ALA A 5 16.94 7.80 14.01
CA ALA A 5 16.32 8.28 12.78
C ALA A 5 15.11 9.18 13.06
N SER A 6 14.29 8.84 14.08
CA SER A 6 13.11 9.62 14.45
C SER A 6 13.47 11.03 14.95
N LYS A 7 14.64 11.19 15.58
CA LYS A 7 15.15 12.50 16.02
C LYS A 7 15.57 13.44 14.89
N LYS A 8 15.57 12.99 13.63
CA LYS A 8 15.96 13.78 12.45
C LYS A 8 14.81 14.04 11.48
N ILE A 9 13.62 13.52 11.77
CA ILE A 9 12.44 13.66 10.91
C ILE A 9 11.45 14.55 11.64
N PHE A 10 11.36 15.80 11.21
CA PHE A 10 10.44 16.80 11.73
C PHE A 10 9.31 17.10 10.72
N SER A 11 9.50 16.70 9.47
CA SER A 11 8.54 16.91 8.38
C SER A 11 8.58 15.76 7.38
N ILE A 12 7.56 15.69 6.51
CA ILE A 12 7.53 14.75 5.36
C ILE A 12 8.73 15.02 4.43
N GLU A 13 9.12 16.28 4.26
CA GLU A 13 10.28 16.65 3.45
C GLU A 13 11.59 16.10 4.02
N ASP A 14 11.75 16.08 5.34
CA ASP A 14 12.91 15.44 5.98
C ASP A 14 12.92 13.94 5.75
N ALA A 15 11.76 13.28 5.88
CA ALA A 15 11.60 11.87 5.58
C ALA A 15 11.97 11.58 4.11
N LYS A 16 11.50 12.40 3.17
CA LYS A 16 11.81 12.31 1.74
C LYS A 16 13.31 12.43 1.46
N LYS A 17 13.98 13.41 2.04
CA LYS A 17 15.43 13.61 1.91
C LYS A 17 16.24 12.44 2.48
N LEU A 18 15.82 11.90 3.64
CA LEU A 18 16.48 10.74 4.25
C LEU A 18 16.26 9.47 3.43
N SER A 19 15.04 9.24 2.94
CA SER A 19 14.72 8.12 2.07
C SER A 19 15.55 8.13 0.80
N LYS A 20 15.69 9.29 0.15
CA LYS A 20 16.51 9.47 -1.05
C LYS A 20 17.98 9.11 -0.84
N LYS A 21 18.51 9.32 0.37
CA LYS A 21 19.90 8.96 0.72
C LYS A 21 20.05 7.47 1.09
N ARG A 22 18.98 6.83 1.50
CA ARG A 22 19.02 5.48 2.08
C ARG A 22 18.62 4.40 1.09
N LEU A 23 17.73 4.73 0.16
CA LEU A 23 17.20 3.81 -0.82
C LEU A 23 17.98 3.87 -2.13
N PRO A 24 18.23 2.73 -2.79
CA PRO A 24 18.70 2.74 -4.16
C PRO A 24 17.79 3.60 -5.04
N LYS A 25 18.36 4.29 -6.01
CA LYS A 25 17.64 5.20 -6.90
C LYS A 25 16.44 4.51 -7.57
N LEU A 26 16.62 3.27 -8.00
CA LEU A 26 15.56 2.45 -8.59
C LEU A 26 14.36 2.28 -7.65
N VAL A 27 14.60 2.05 -6.36
CA VAL A 27 13.56 1.87 -5.35
C VAL A 27 12.95 3.22 -4.98
N TYR A 28 13.78 4.23 -4.76
CA TYR A 28 13.30 5.57 -4.44
C TYR A 28 12.39 6.14 -5.52
N ASP A 29 12.82 6.07 -6.79
CA ASP A 29 12.04 6.58 -7.92
C ASP A 29 10.74 5.77 -8.15
N PHE A 30 10.71 4.48 -7.80
CA PHE A 30 9.48 3.70 -7.82
C PHE A 30 8.46 4.21 -6.78
N ILE A 31 8.90 4.64 -5.60
CA ILE A 31 8.02 5.13 -4.54
C ILE A 31 7.60 6.59 -4.79
N ASP A 32 8.57 7.46 -5.11
CA ASP A 32 8.37 8.90 -5.27
C ASP A 32 7.82 9.30 -6.64
N GLY A 33 8.03 8.45 -7.65
CA GLY A 33 7.64 8.75 -9.03
C GLY A 33 6.14 8.57 -9.30
N ALA A 34 5.65 9.29 -10.30
CA ALA A 34 4.28 9.25 -10.77
C ALA A 34 4.20 8.95 -12.29
N SER A 35 3.01 9.01 -12.87
CA SER A 35 2.76 8.75 -14.28
C SER A 35 3.21 9.88 -15.18
N GLY A 36 3.70 9.54 -16.37
CA GLY A 36 4.03 10.48 -17.44
C GLY A 36 5.03 11.54 -16.99
N ASP A 37 4.66 12.80 -17.15
CA ASP A 37 5.44 13.98 -16.76
C ASP A 37 5.21 14.38 -15.28
N GLU A 38 4.49 13.57 -14.52
CA GLU A 38 4.19 13.76 -13.09
C GLU A 38 3.36 15.02 -12.74
N LYS A 39 2.80 15.70 -13.74
CA LYS A 39 2.02 16.93 -13.55
C LYS A 39 0.80 16.76 -12.65
N LEU A 40 0.14 15.61 -12.71
CA LEU A 40 -1.02 15.35 -11.85
C LEU A 40 -0.63 15.30 -10.37
N SER A 41 0.56 14.79 -10.05
CA SER A 41 1.06 14.78 -8.67
C SER A 41 1.27 16.22 -8.14
N GLU A 42 1.79 17.12 -8.98
CA GLU A 42 1.93 18.53 -8.64
C GLU A 42 0.57 19.21 -8.47
N ILE A 43 -0.37 18.95 -9.39
CA ILE A 43 -1.75 19.49 -9.31
C ILE A 43 -2.45 18.98 -8.04
N ASN A 44 -2.31 17.72 -7.67
CA ASN A 44 -2.90 17.16 -6.45
C ASN A 44 -2.36 17.87 -5.20
N SER A 45 -1.05 18.08 -5.12
CA SER A 45 -0.44 18.83 -4.01
C SER A 45 -0.95 20.26 -3.96
N PHE A 46 -0.98 20.94 -5.11
CA PHE A 46 -1.51 22.30 -5.22
C PHE A 46 -2.99 22.37 -4.80
N ALA A 47 -3.81 21.42 -5.22
CA ALA A 47 -5.23 21.38 -4.86
C ALA A 47 -5.43 21.24 -3.33
N LEU A 48 -4.64 20.42 -2.67
CA LEU A 48 -4.65 20.30 -1.21
C LEU A 48 -4.24 21.62 -0.53
N ASP A 49 -3.23 22.30 -1.08
CA ASP A 49 -2.77 23.60 -0.57
C ASP A 49 -3.81 24.72 -0.70
N GLN A 50 -4.83 24.56 -1.56
CA GLN A 50 -5.94 25.52 -1.68
C GLN A 50 -7.00 25.35 -0.59
N ILE A 51 -7.02 24.23 0.13
CA ILE A 51 -7.98 24.01 1.21
C ILE A 51 -7.64 24.95 2.37
N ARG A 52 -8.63 25.72 2.79
CA ARG A 52 -8.51 26.65 3.91
C ARG A 52 -9.36 26.19 5.07
N LEU A 53 -8.79 26.22 6.26
CA LEU A 53 -9.51 25.96 7.49
C LEU A 53 -9.97 27.28 8.09
N GLU A 54 -11.26 27.40 8.39
CA GLU A 54 -11.81 28.55 9.09
C GLU A 54 -11.56 28.39 10.60
N PRO A 55 -10.70 29.22 11.20
CA PRO A 55 -10.42 29.14 12.64
C PRO A 55 -11.61 29.63 13.44
N ARG A 56 -11.98 28.92 14.48
CA ARG A 56 -13.02 29.31 15.45
C ARG A 56 -12.38 29.64 16.77
N VAL A 57 -12.29 30.92 17.08
CA VAL A 57 -11.74 31.43 18.34
C VAL A 57 -12.75 31.34 19.49
N LEU A 58 -12.29 31.46 20.73
CA LEU A 58 -13.10 31.44 21.96
C LEU A 58 -13.94 30.15 22.15
N ARG A 59 -13.48 29.05 21.57
CA ARG A 59 -14.03 27.71 21.79
C ARG A 59 -13.17 26.98 22.82
N ASN A 60 -13.82 26.42 23.84
CA ASN A 60 -13.10 25.50 24.73
C ASN A 60 -12.77 24.20 24.00
N VAL A 61 -11.48 23.95 23.78
CA VAL A 61 -10.95 22.77 23.08
C VAL A 61 -10.13 21.88 24.01
N GLU A 62 -10.28 22.05 25.32
CA GLU A 62 -9.54 21.27 26.32
C GLU A 62 -9.84 19.77 26.19
N LYS A 63 -11.10 19.41 25.98
CA LYS A 63 -11.54 18.02 25.80
C LYS A 63 -11.81 17.74 24.31
N ARG A 64 -10.74 17.44 23.58
CA ARG A 64 -10.84 17.02 22.16
C ARG A 64 -11.09 15.53 22.08
N LYS A 65 -12.02 15.14 21.20
CA LYS A 65 -12.28 13.73 20.85
C LYS A 65 -11.82 13.50 19.43
N LEU A 66 -10.92 12.54 19.22
CA LEU A 66 -10.42 12.14 17.91
C LEU A 66 -11.02 10.79 17.46
N ASN A 67 -11.56 10.02 18.40
CA ASN A 67 -12.17 8.73 18.12
C ASN A 67 -13.35 8.85 17.16
N LYS A 68 -13.46 7.89 16.26
CA LYS A 68 -14.49 7.86 15.22
C LYS A 68 -14.95 6.44 14.95
N ASN A 69 -16.25 6.25 14.81
CA ASN A 69 -16.78 5.04 14.20
C ASN A 69 -16.63 5.13 12.68
N ILE A 70 -15.97 4.16 12.07
CA ILE A 70 -15.76 4.05 10.62
C ILE A 70 -16.15 2.65 10.20
N LEU A 71 -17.18 2.53 9.36
CA LEU A 71 -17.70 1.25 8.85
C LEU A 71 -18.05 0.24 9.98
N GLY A 72 -18.64 0.71 11.07
CA GLY A 72 -19.01 -0.14 12.22
C GLY A 72 -17.94 -0.33 13.28
N PHE A 73 -16.69 0.06 13.02
CA PHE A 73 -15.57 -0.10 13.95
C PHE A 73 -15.23 1.20 14.66
N ASP A 74 -14.96 1.13 15.95
CA ASP A 74 -14.53 2.27 16.74
C ASP A 74 -13.02 2.37 16.75
N TYR A 75 -12.50 3.46 16.19
CA TYR A 75 -11.08 3.79 16.12
C TYR A 75 -10.74 5.00 16.97
N ASP A 76 -9.51 5.04 17.50
CA ASP A 76 -9.04 6.15 18.34
C ASP A 76 -8.76 7.41 17.52
N TYR A 77 -8.51 7.25 16.22
CA TYR A 77 -8.21 8.33 15.28
C TYR A 77 -9.01 8.20 13.99
N PRO A 78 -9.36 9.32 13.33
CA PRO A 78 -10.16 9.33 12.10
C PRO A 78 -9.30 9.10 10.83
N PHE A 79 -8.25 8.31 10.92
CA PHE A 79 -7.35 7.96 9.82
C PHE A 79 -6.73 6.56 10.02
N GLY A 80 -6.13 6.03 8.97
CA GLY A 80 -5.44 4.76 8.99
C GLY A 80 -4.31 4.70 7.96
N PHE A 81 -3.68 3.55 7.82
CA PHE A 81 -2.67 3.34 6.80
C PHE A 81 -3.31 2.99 5.46
N ALA A 82 -2.94 3.76 4.42
CA ALA A 82 -3.39 3.52 3.07
C ALA A 82 -2.82 2.22 2.48
N PRO A 83 -3.50 1.57 1.52
CA PRO A 83 -2.99 0.37 0.89
C PRO A 83 -1.76 0.67 0.04
N MET A 84 -0.68 -0.04 0.31
CA MET A 84 0.59 0.09 -0.41
C MET A 84 1.06 -1.28 -0.88
N GLY A 85 1.27 -1.41 -2.19
CA GLY A 85 1.89 -2.60 -2.76
C GLY A 85 3.41 -2.58 -2.58
N MET A 86 4.02 -3.76 -2.41
CA MET A 86 5.47 -3.93 -2.35
C MET A 86 6.16 -3.11 -1.25
N THR A 87 5.52 -2.89 -0.11
CA THR A 87 5.99 -2.00 0.96
C THR A 87 7.35 -2.43 1.53
N ASN A 88 7.61 -3.74 1.62
CA ASN A 88 8.92 -4.26 2.07
C ASN A 88 10.07 -3.90 1.11
N LEU A 89 9.77 -3.39 -0.09
CA LEU A 89 10.79 -2.86 -0.99
C LEU A 89 11.40 -1.57 -0.44
N SER A 90 10.59 -0.73 0.23
CA SER A 90 11.08 0.47 0.89
C SER A 90 11.91 0.15 2.12
N TRP A 91 11.44 -0.80 2.91
CA TRP A 91 12.13 -1.27 4.10
C TRP A 91 11.74 -2.71 4.43
N PRO A 92 12.69 -3.64 4.60
CA PRO A 92 12.38 -5.02 4.94
C PRO A 92 11.62 -5.15 6.25
N GLY A 93 10.39 -5.69 6.18
CA GLY A 93 9.46 -5.81 7.31
C GLY A 93 8.53 -4.61 7.50
N ALA A 94 8.47 -3.67 6.55
CA ALA A 94 7.59 -2.49 6.62
C ALA A 94 6.09 -2.86 6.74
N ASP A 95 5.61 -3.86 6.00
CA ASP A 95 4.23 -4.34 6.13
C ASP A 95 3.90 -4.74 7.57
N ALA A 96 4.76 -5.57 8.18
CA ALA A 96 4.57 -6.02 9.56
C ALA A 96 4.62 -4.86 10.57
N MET A 97 5.51 -3.88 10.34
CA MET A 97 5.59 -2.69 11.19
C MET A 97 4.31 -1.88 11.14
N LEU A 98 3.73 -1.67 9.95
CA LEU A 98 2.46 -0.95 9.78
C LEU A 98 1.31 -1.69 10.48
N ALA A 99 1.23 -3.01 10.33
CA ALA A 99 0.20 -3.81 11.00
C ALA A 99 0.30 -3.74 12.53
N LEU A 100 1.51 -3.84 13.09
CA LEU A 100 1.74 -3.73 14.53
C LEU A 100 1.40 -2.33 15.06
N GLU A 101 1.79 -1.27 14.34
CA GLU A 101 1.44 0.11 14.73
C GLU A 101 -0.07 0.39 14.58
N SER A 102 -0.75 -0.25 13.63
CA SER A 102 -2.20 -0.23 13.49
C SER A 102 -2.88 -0.78 14.74
N ALA A 103 -2.51 -1.98 15.16
CA ALA A 103 -3.04 -2.60 16.39
C ALA A 103 -2.78 -1.75 17.64
N LYS A 104 -1.55 -1.27 17.79
CA LYS A 104 -1.11 -0.49 18.95
C LYS A 104 -1.86 0.83 19.11
N ASN A 105 -2.22 1.47 18.00
CA ASN A 105 -2.86 2.79 17.99
C ASN A 105 -4.36 2.71 17.71
N ASN A 106 -4.94 1.52 17.66
CA ASN A 106 -6.34 1.30 17.30
C ASN A 106 -6.77 2.13 16.08
N ILE A 107 -6.08 1.92 14.95
CA ILE A 107 -6.37 2.53 13.65
C ILE A 107 -6.42 1.45 12.56
N PRO A 108 -7.18 1.63 11.47
CA PRO A 108 -7.21 0.63 10.41
C PRO A 108 -5.94 0.63 9.57
N THR A 109 -5.55 -0.54 9.07
CA THR A 109 -4.53 -0.67 8.02
C THR A 109 -5.13 -1.33 6.79
N CYS A 110 -5.01 -0.69 5.62
CA CYS A 110 -5.47 -1.27 4.37
C CYS A 110 -4.37 -2.16 3.78
N VAL A 111 -4.64 -3.43 3.68
CA VAL A 111 -3.72 -4.43 3.12
C VAL A 111 -3.92 -4.49 1.61
N SER A 112 -2.91 -4.12 0.86
CA SER A 112 -2.95 -4.23 -0.60
C SER A 112 -2.94 -5.68 -1.05
N MET A 113 -3.68 -6.02 -2.10
CA MET A 113 -3.54 -7.33 -2.75
C MET A 113 -2.10 -7.60 -3.22
N ALA A 114 -1.32 -6.55 -3.49
CA ALA A 114 0.10 -6.63 -3.85
C ALA A 114 1.04 -6.46 -2.63
N SER A 115 0.55 -6.66 -1.42
CA SER A 115 1.35 -6.67 -0.20
C SER A 115 2.45 -7.73 -0.25
N THR A 116 3.59 -7.44 0.36
CA THR A 116 4.73 -8.36 0.48
C THR A 116 4.64 -9.28 1.70
N THR A 117 3.60 -9.11 2.48
CA THR A 117 3.18 -10.02 3.55
C THR A 117 1.78 -10.55 3.21
N THR A 118 1.50 -11.82 3.53
CA THR A 118 0.18 -12.40 3.22
C THR A 118 -0.94 -11.72 4.00
N LEU A 119 -2.14 -11.72 3.44
CA LEU A 119 -3.29 -11.09 4.09
C LEU A 119 -3.58 -11.70 5.47
N GLU A 120 -3.42 -13.02 5.62
CA GLU A 120 -3.61 -13.72 6.90
C GLU A 120 -2.62 -13.22 7.96
N LYS A 121 -1.34 -13.07 7.58
CA LYS A 121 -0.32 -12.59 8.51
C LYS A 121 -0.50 -11.11 8.85
N MET A 122 -0.96 -10.30 7.90
CA MET A 122 -1.30 -8.89 8.17
C MET A 122 -2.45 -8.77 9.16
N TYR A 123 -3.50 -9.60 9.00
CA TYR A 123 -4.64 -9.64 9.92
C TYR A 123 -4.23 -10.03 11.34
N GLU A 124 -3.41 -11.09 11.47
CA GLU A 124 -2.86 -11.53 12.76
C GLU A 124 -2.08 -10.40 13.44
N LEU A 125 -1.15 -9.74 12.71
CA LEU A 125 -0.29 -8.71 13.26
C LEU A 125 -1.05 -7.42 13.61
N SER A 126 -2.09 -7.08 12.85
CA SER A 126 -2.96 -5.93 13.11
C SER A 126 -4.05 -6.22 14.14
N GLN A 127 -4.13 -7.45 14.68
CA GLN A 127 -5.18 -7.88 15.62
C GLN A 127 -6.60 -7.59 15.08
N GLY A 128 -6.82 -7.84 13.77
CA GLY A 128 -8.10 -7.63 13.13
C GLY A 128 -8.34 -6.22 12.58
N HIS A 129 -7.46 -5.26 12.80
CA HIS A 129 -7.61 -3.88 12.27
C HIS A 129 -7.23 -3.76 10.78
N SER A 130 -7.37 -4.85 10.01
CA SER A 130 -7.02 -4.89 8.60
C SER A 130 -8.25 -4.81 7.70
N TRP A 131 -8.16 -3.98 6.64
CA TRP A 131 -9.09 -3.92 5.53
C TRP A 131 -8.39 -4.42 4.27
N LEU A 132 -9.07 -5.15 3.40
CA LEU A 132 -8.46 -5.67 2.17
C LEU A 132 -8.71 -4.72 1.00
N GLN A 133 -7.63 -4.29 0.33
CA GLN A 133 -7.73 -3.53 -0.92
C GLN A 133 -7.52 -4.44 -2.13
N LEU A 134 -8.39 -4.29 -3.11
CA LEU A 134 -8.46 -5.08 -4.33
C LEU A 134 -8.47 -4.20 -5.58
N TYR A 135 -7.85 -4.72 -6.64
CA TYR A 135 -8.15 -4.35 -8.03
C TYR A 135 -8.83 -5.55 -8.69
N ILE A 136 -9.85 -5.31 -9.49
CA ILE A 136 -10.40 -6.36 -10.34
C ILE A 136 -9.56 -6.46 -11.60
N PHE A 137 -8.92 -7.62 -11.80
CA PHE A 137 -8.19 -7.96 -13.00
C PHE A 137 -9.08 -8.79 -13.93
N GLN A 138 -8.57 -9.09 -15.15
CA GLN A 138 -9.26 -9.99 -16.08
C GLN A 138 -9.45 -11.41 -15.54
N ASP A 139 -8.62 -11.83 -14.60
CA ASP A 139 -8.76 -13.11 -13.91
C ASP A 139 -9.56 -12.91 -12.62
N GLU A 140 -10.87 -13.00 -12.75
CA GLU A 140 -11.80 -12.88 -11.62
C GLU A 140 -11.58 -13.98 -10.58
N ASN A 141 -11.13 -15.17 -10.98
CA ASN A 141 -10.89 -16.28 -10.05
C ASN A 141 -9.83 -15.91 -9.00
N PHE A 142 -8.84 -15.10 -9.36
CA PHE A 142 -7.86 -14.64 -8.40
C PHE A 142 -8.45 -13.67 -7.37
N VAL A 143 -9.32 -12.77 -7.81
CA VAL A 143 -10.00 -11.83 -6.89
C VAL A 143 -10.92 -12.59 -5.95
N MET A 144 -11.69 -13.54 -6.49
CA MET A 144 -12.59 -14.38 -5.69
C MET A 144 -11.81 -15.24 -4.68
N GLU A 145 -10.67 -15.81 -5.07
CA GLU A 145 -9.79 -16.53 -4.14
C GLU A 145 -9.29 -15.64 -3.00
N LEU A 146 -8.94 -14.37 -3.29
CA LEU A 146 -8.52 -13.43 -2.25
C LEU A 146 -9.66 -13.04 -1.32
N LEU A 147 -10.88 -12.84 -1.84
CA LEU A 147 -12.07 -12.57 -1.03
C LEU A 147 -12.40 -13.74 -0.12
N ASP A 148 -12.42 -14.97 -0.63
CA ASP A 148 -12.63 -16.18 0.16
C ASP A 148 -11.60 -16.36 1.28
N ARG A 149 -10.32 -16.07 0.98
CA ARG A 149 -9.25 -16.11 1.99
C ARG A 149 -9.44 -15.01 3.04
N ALA A 150 -9.83 -13.81 2.62
CA ALA A 150 -10.07 -12.69 3.52
C ALA A 150 -11.24 -12.98 4.46
N GLU A 151 -12.36 -13.46 3.95
CA GLU A 151 -13.52 -13.87 4.72
C GLU A 151 -13.16 -14.94 5.76
N LYS A 152 -12.48 -16.02 5.34
CA LYS A 152 -12.02 -17.09 6.25
C LYS A 152 -11.05 -16.61 7.31
N THR A 153 -10.33 -15.52 7.04
CA THR A 153 -9.38 -14.92 7.98
C THR A 153 -10.09 -13.99 8.98
N GLY A 154 -11.26 -13.45 8.61
CA GLY A 154 -12.04 -12.52 9.43
C GLY A 154 -12.02 -11.07 8.98
N TYR A 155 -11.61 -10.78 7.72
CA TYR A 155 -11.73 -9.45 7.16
C TYR A 155 -13.20 -9.10 6.96
N GLU A 156 -13.61 -7.93 7.45
CA GLU A 156 -14.99 -7.45 7.33
C GLU A 156 -15.13 -6.31 6.32
N VAL A 157 -14.02 -5.74 5.87
CA VAL A 157 -14.01 -4.63 4.91
C VAL A 157 -13.13 -4.94 3.70
N ALA A 158 -13.73 -4.84 2.51
CA ALA A 158 -13.02 -4.85 1.24
C ALA A 158 -13.12 -3.48 0.56
N ILE A 159 -12.00 -2.99 0.04
CA ILE A 159 -11.89 -1.72 -0.68
C ILE A 159 -11.59 -2.01 -2.14
N LEU A 160 -12.55 -1.72 -3.02
CA LEU A 160 -12.35 -1.84 -4.45
C LEU A 160 -11.73 -0.55 -5.01
N THR A 161 -10.56 -0.68 -5.62
CA THR A 161 -9.88 0.43 -6.29
C THR A 161 -10.24 0.47 -7.77
N VAL A 162 -10.78 1.61 -8.23
CA VAL A 162 -11.37 1.77 -9.57
C VAL A 162 -10.70 2.85 -10.42
N ASP A 163 -9.64 3.47 -9.94
CA ASP A 163 -9.00 4.66 -10.52
C ASP A 163 -7.97 4.38 -11.62
N VAL A 164 -7.65 3.09 -11.88
CA VAL A 164 -6.62 2.72 -12.86
C VAL A 164 -7.16 1.75 -13.91
N PRO A 165 -7.99 2.22 -14.86
CA PRO A 165 -8.52 1.34 -15.91
C PRO A 165 -7.45 0.92 -16.93
N VAL A 166 -6.39 1.73 -17.07
CA VAL A 166 -5.27 1.48 -18.00
C VAL A 166 -3.95 1.63 -17.26
N LEU A 167 -2.99 0.76 -17.56
CA LEU A 167 -1.64 0.87 -16.99
C LEU A 167 -0.98 2.16 -17.46
N SER A 168 -0.61 2.99 -16.53
CA SER A 168 0.11 4.22 -16.79
C SER A 168 1.58 3.96 -17.09
N ARG A 169 2.16 4.77 -17.97
CA ARG A 169 3.61 4.76 -18.20
C ARG A 169 4.31 5.55 -17.10
N ARG A 170 5.23 4.91 -16.42
CA ARG A 170 6.04 5.51 -15.36
C ARG A 170 7.46 5.74 -15.89
N THR A 171 7.70 6.96 -16.37
CA THR A 171 8.94 7.32 -17.08
C THR A 171 10.20 7.13 -16.23
N ARG A 172 10.14 7.37 -14.92
CA ARG A 172 11.30 7.14 -14.03
C ARG A 172 11.63 5.66 -13.90
N ASP A 173 10.60 4.81 -13.79
CA ASP A 173 10.77 3.35 -13.71
C ASP A 173 11.39 2.80 -14.99
N ASP A 174 10.91 3.24 -16.16
CA ASP A 174 11.47 2.87 -17.46
C ASP A 174 12.97 3.28 -17.55
N LYS A 175 13.32 4.52 -17.18
CA LYS A 175 14.69 5.03 -17.19
C LYS A 175 15.63 4.29 -16.25
N ASN A 176 15.11 3.81 -15.11
CA ASN A 176 15.89 3.07 -14.13
C ASN A 176 15.92 1.57 -14.42
N GLY A 177 15.12 1.08 -15.39
CA GLY A 177 14.99 -0.34 -15.70
C GLY A 177 14.28 -1.13 -14.59
N PHE A 178 13.32 -0.47 -13.90
CA PHE A 178 12.50 -1.14 -12.90
C PHE A 178 11.67 -2.24 -13.56
N SER A 179 11.81 -3.45 -13.11
CA SER A 179 11.04 -4.60 -13.58
C SER A 179 10.83 -5.59 -12.43
N TYR A 180 9.71 -6.30 -12.48
CA TYR A 180 9.51 -7.41 -11.56
C TYR A 180 9.33 -8.72 -12.38
N PRO A 181 10.10 -9.78 -12.12
CA PRO A 181 11.25 -9.87 -11.22
C PRO A 181 12.39 -8.91 -11.59
N PHE A 182 13.14 -8.48 -10.58
CA PHE A 182 14.26 -7.57 -10.78
C PHE A 182 15.31 -8.16 -11.72
N LYS A 183 15.71 -7.36 -12.71
CA LYS A 183 16.87 -7.67 -13.56
C LYS A 183 18.03 -6.81 -13.09
N ILE A 184 19.09 -7.46 -12.60
CA ILE A 184 20.27 -6.75 -12.09
C ILE A 184 21.28 -6.65 -13.22
N GLY A 185 21.36 -5.47 -13.85
CA GLY A 185 22.45 -5.11 -14.75
C GLY A 185 23.55 -4.33 -14.04
N PRO A 186 24.62 -3.92 -14.74
CA PRO A 186 25.71 -3.15 -14.14
C PRO A 186 25.25 -1.88 -13.42
N LYS A 187 24.30 -1.13 -14.00
CA LYS A 187 23.73 0.09 -13.41
C LYS A 187 23.06 -0.19 -12.07
N GLN A 188 22.22 -1.21 -12.00
CA GLN A 188 21.52 -1.60 -10.76
C GLN A 188 22.49 -2.15 -9.73
N PHE A 189 23.51 -2.89 -10.16
CA PHE A 189 24.55 -3.38 -9.26
C PHE A 189 25.28 -2.24 -8.55
N PHE A 190 25.73 -1.21 -9.30
CA PHE A 190 26.37 -0.04 -8.70
C PHE A 190 25.41 0.75 -7.80
N ASP A 191 24.17 0.92 -8.18
CA ASP A 191 23.15 1.58 -7.36
C ASP A 191 22.96 0.84 -6.01
N PHE A 192 22.87 -0.48 -6.04
CA PHE A 192 22.75 -1.30 -4.83
C PHE A 192 24.04 -1.28 -3.97
N ALA A 193 25.20 -1.30 -4.60
CA ALA A 193 26.48 -1.26 -3.90
C ALA A 193 26.69 0.05 -3.12
N THR A 194 26.16 1.16 -3.64
CA THR A 194 26.23 2.49 -2.96
C THR A 194 25.20 2.63 -1.82
N HIS A 195 24.27 1.68 -1.67
CA HIS A 195 23.24 1.66 -0.62
C HIS A 195 23.33 0.40 0.26
N PRO A 196 24.47 0.17 0.96
CA PRO A 196 24.75 -1.10 1.61
C PRO A 196 23.74 -1.49 2.69
N PHE A 197 23.21 -0.53 3.44
CA PHE A 197 22.21 -0.83 4.49
C PHE A 197 20.93 -1.43 3.91
N TRP A 198 20.42 -0.88 2.82
CA TRP A 198 19.24 -1.42 2.16
C TRP A 198 19.56 -2.77 1.51
N SER A 199 20.66 -2.86 0.79
CA SER A 199 21.06 -4.06 0.04
C SER A 199 21.32 -5.25 0.95
N ILE A 200 22.07 -5.07 2.02
CA ILE A 200 22.36 -6.11 2.99
C ILE A 200 21.07 -6.56 3.70
N SER A 201 20.24 -5.61 4.16
CA SER A 201 18.96 -5.93 4.81
C SER A 201 18.03 -6.70 3.90
N THR A 202 17.97 -6.33 2.62
CA THR A 202 17.16 -7.01 1.61
C THR A 202 17.70 -8.39 1.28
N LEU A 203 19.03 -8.55 1.24
CA LEU A 203 19.67 -9.84 1.00
C LEU A 203 19.34 -10.82 2.13
N PHE A 204 19.45 -10.39 3.39
CA PHE A 204 19.17 -11.26 4.55
C PHE A 204 17.68 -11.59 4.69
N LYS A 205 16.78 -10.68 4.42
CA LYS A 205 15.32 -10.89 4.54
C LYS A 205 14.66 -11.40 3.26
N GLY A 206 15.42 -11.50 2.18
CA GLY A 206 14.95 -11.92 0.87
C GLY A 206 14.36 -10.79 0.03
N ILE A 207 14.40 -10.98 -1.29
CA ILE A 207 13.82 -10.03 -2.25
C ILE A 207 12.29 -9.99 -2.04
N PRO A 208 11.69 -8.82 -1.82
CA PRO A 208 10.25 -8.70 -1.61
C PRO A 208 9.46 -9.26 -2.79
N LYS A 209 8.44 -10.04 -2.50
CA LYS A 209 7.52 -10.60 -3.49
C LYS A 209 6.08 -10.25 -3.09
N PRO A 210 5.18 -10.04 -4.03
CA PRO A 210 3.76 -9.86 -3.71
C PRO A 210 3.18 -11.19 -3.24
N MET A 211 3.16 -11.40 -1.93
CA MET A 211 2.93 -12.71 -1.33
C MET A 211 1.53 -13.24 -1.62
N ASN A 212 0.52 -12.40 -1.68
CA ASN A 212 -0.84 -12.83 -2.00
C ASN A 212 -0.96 -13.44 -3.42
N TYR A 213 -0.14 -12.97 -4.38
CA TYR A 213 -0.05 -13.58 -5.71
C TYR A 213 0.75 -14.89 -5.70
N VAL A 214 1.81 -14.94 -4.90
CA VAL A 214 2.68 -16.12 -4.83
C VAL A 214 1.98 -17.29 -4.15
N THR A 215 1.19 -17.02 -3.11
CA THR A 215 0.47 -18.03 -2.32
C THR A 215 -0.85 -18.46 -2.94
N SER A 216 -1.42 -17.65 -3.85
CA SER A 216 -2.65 -17.98 -4.56
C SER A 216 -2.42 -19.06 -5.64
N LYS A 217 -3.43 -19.90 -5.84
CA LYS A 217 -3.46 -20.87 -6.95
C LYS A 217 -3.65 -20.17 -8.29
N SER A 218 -4.55 -19.21 -8.34
CA SER A 218 -4.93 -18.45 -9.55
C SER A 218 -3.99 -17.28 -9.83
N GLY A 219 -3.31 -16.72 -8.81
CA GLY A 219 -2.43 -15.56 -8.93
C GLY A 219 -1.09 -15.79 -9.60
N LYS A 220 -0.67 -17.05 -9.74
CA LYS A 220 0.62 -17.42 -10.35
C LYS A 220 0.64 -17.01 -11.84
N GLY A 221 1.41 -15.98 -12.17
CA GLY A 221 1.59 -15.50 -13.55
C GLY A 221 0.88 -14.20 -13.87
N ILE A 222 -0.10 -13.74 -13.07
CA ILE A 222 -0.80 -12.47 -13.28
C ILE A 222 0.19 -11.30 -13.26
N PHE A 223 1.18 -11.33 -12.37
CA PHE A 223 2.20 -10.29 -12.27
C PHE A 223 3.14 -10.18 -13.49
N LYS A 224 3.19 -11.23 -14.32
CA LYS A 224 3.96 -11.23 -15.57
C LYS A 224 3.20 -10.65 -16.75
N ARG A 225 1.88 -10.52 -16.66
CA ARG A 225 1.05 -10.00 -17.73
C ARG A 225 1.11 -8.47 -17.72
N LYS A 226 1.74 -7.90 -18.73
CA LYS A 226 1.74 -6.46 -19.01
C LYS A 226 0.37 -5.95 -19.47
N GLU A 227 -0.60 -6.84 -19.66
CA GLU A 227 -1.84 -6.56 -20.35
C GLU A 227 -3.03 -6.56 -19.41
N SER A 228 -3.78 -5.50 -19.50
CA SER A 228 -5.12 -5.20 -19.04
C SER A 228 -5.42 -5.48 -17.54
N ARG A 229 -5.55 -4.43 -16.81
CA ARG A 229 -6.45 -4.41 -15.65
C ARG A 229 -7.85 -4.56 -16.25
N GLY A 230 -8.63 -5.53 -15.74
CA GLY A 230 -9.93 -5.89 -16.30
C GLY A 230 -10.86 -4.70 -16.46
N LYS A 231 -11.90 -4.84 -17.21
CA LYS A 231 -13.01 -3.88 -17.24
C LYS A 231 -13.74 -3.98 -15.90
N THR A 232 -13.43 -3.09 -14.97
CA THR A 232 -14.20 -2.96 -13.74
C THR A 232 -15.43 -2.13 -14.06
N ASP A 233 -16.59 -2.74 -14.07
CA ASP A 233 -17.89 -2.11 -14.22
C ASP A 233 -18.82 -2.44 -13.04
N TRP A 234 -20.03 -1.91 -13.06
CA TRP A 234 -21.01 -2.14 -12.01
C TRP A 234 -21.46 -3.61 -11.91
N ASP A 235 -21.45 -4.35 -13.01
CA ASP A 235 -21.84 -5.75 -13.02
C ASP A 235 -20.74 -6.61 -12.38
N THR A 236 -19.48 -6.29 -12.63
CA THR A 236 -18.34 -6.90 -11.95
C THR A 236 -18.37 -6.62 -10.45
N LEU A 237 -18.72 -5.39 -10.05
CA LEU A 237 -18.87 -5.05 -8.63
C LEU A 237 -20.01 -5.86 -7.99
N LYS A 238 -21.16 -5.98 -8.65
CA LYS A 238 -22.28 -6.80 -8.16
C LYS A 238 -21.90 -8.26 -8.00
N SER A 239 -21.15 -8.83 -8.95
CA SER A 239 -20.64 -10.21 -8.85
C SER A 239 -19.77 -10.41 -7.63
N CYS A 240 -18.87 -9.45 -7.33
CA CYS A 240 -18.06 -9.49 -6.11
C CYS A 240 -18.90 -9.35 -4.84
N LEU A 241 -19.92 -8.48 -4.83
CA LEU A 241 -20.81 -8.29 -3.69
C LEU A 241 -21.68 -9.52 -3.43
N LEU A 242 -22.22 -10.14 -4.47
CA LEU A 242 -23.02 -11.37 -4.33
C LEU A 242 -22.21 -12.53 -3.75
N TYR A 243 -20.92 -12.58 -4.03
CA TYR A 243 -20.04 -13.60 -3.45
C TYR A 243 -19.76 -13.38 -1.96
N THR A 244 -19.75 -12.10 -1.53
CA THR A 244 -19.50 -11.74 -0.12
C THR A 244 -20.78 -11.56 0.70
N SER A 245 -21.94 -11.49 0.05
CA SER A 245 -23.20 -11.08 0.68
C SER A 245 -24.24 -12.18 0.82
N ASP A 246 -23.86 -13.38 1.23
CA ASP A 246 -24.81 -14.15 2.06
C ASP A 246 -25.04 -13.45 3.43
N ALA A 247 -24.39 -12.32 3.67
CA ALA A 247 -24.42 -11.52 4.89
C ALA A 247 -25.08 -10.13 4.75
N ALA A 248 -25.63 -9.75 3.61
CA ALA A 248 -26.22 -8.42 3.39
C ALA A 248 -27.72 -8.43 3.04
N ASP A 249 -28.41 -9.55 3.21
CA ASP A 249 -29.88 -9.65 3.10
C ASP A 249 -30.56 -9.77 4.48
N GLU A 250 -30.04 -9.08 5.50
CA GLU A 250 -30.79 -8.80 6.72
C GLU A 250 -30.79 -7.32 7.08
#